data_72e7a03ae07fe03366bf5f04544714d7
#
_entry.id   72e7a03ae07fe03366bf5f04544714d7
#
_cell.length_a   1.000
_cell.length_b   1.000
_cell.length_c   1.000
_cell.angle_alpha   90.00
_cell.angle_beta   90.00
_cell.angle_gamma   90.00
#
_symmetry.space_group_name_H-M   'P 1'
#
loop_
_entity.id
_entity.type
_entity.pdbx_description
1 polymer ?
#
loop_
_entity_poly.entity_id
_entity_poly.type
_entity_poly.pdbx_seq_one_letter_code
_entity_poly.pdbx_strand_id
1 'polypeptide(L)'
;MLKMLGHLNAPILSCTADEIWQTIPGSREESVFLSNIADVITDYPEVSTFDDAFWQQLLAVKTVVNKELEAKRAAKEVGASLSAEVDVYCEDALAKSLASLESELKFALIVSRVAVHP
;
A
#
# COMPACT_ATOMS: atom_id res chain seq x y z
N MET A 1 -2.90 7.32 12.72
CA MET A 1 -3.36 7.48 11.32
C MET A 1 -4.76 8.11 11.22
N LEU A 2 -5.80 7.58 11.86
CA LEU A 2 -7.17 8.13 11.76
C LEU A 2 -7.29 9.60 12.19
N LYS A 3 -6.65 9.99 13.29
CA LYS A 3 -6.61 11.39 13.74
C LYS A 3 -5.99 12.32 12.71
N MET A 4 -4.90 11.89 12.06
CA MET A 4 -4.25 12.68 11.01
C MET A 4 -5.14 12.84 9.78
N LEU A 5 -5.86 11.80 9.38
CA LEU A 5 -6.84 11.88 8.29
C LEU A 5 -7.98 12.86 8.64
N GLY A 6 -8.46 12.85 9.88
CA GLY A 6 -9.42 13.83 10.36
C GLY A 6 -8.94 15.26 10.21
N HIS A 7 -7.71 15.54 10.64
CA HIS A 7 -7.09 16.86 10.49
C HIS A 7 -6.92 17.30 9.04
N LEU A 8 -6.46 16.40 8.16
CA LEU A 8 -6.25 16.71 6.74
C LEU A 8 -7.57 17.00 6.00
N ASN A 9 -8.67 16.38 6.41
CA ASN A 9 -9.99 16.59 5.82
C ASN A 9 -10.73 17.80 6.41
N ALA A 10 -10.41 18.22 7.62
CA ALA A 10 -11.14 19.28 8.33
C ALA A 10 -11.22 20.61 7.57
N PRO A 11 -10.20 21.12 6.87
CA PRO A 11 -10.28 22.35 6.11
C PRO A 11 -11.23 22.30 4.91
N ILE A 12 -11.51 21.13 4.39
CA ILE A 12 -12.30 20.92 3.16
C ILE A 12 -13.70 20.42 3.51
N LEU A 13 -13.79 19.40 4.37
CA LEU A 13 -15.03 18.75 4.79
C LEU A 13 -15.21 18.90 6.30
N SER A 14 -15.38 20.13 6.77
CA SER A 14 -15.37 20.49 8.18
C SER A 14 -16.34 19.68 9.03
N CYS A 15 -17.60 19.60 8.64
CA CYS A 15 -18.63 18.86 9.40
C CYS A 15 -18.38 17.36 9.37
N THR A 16 -18.08 16.81 8.20
CA THR A 16 -17.80 15.36 8.03
C THR A 16 -16.55 14.95 8.80
N ALA A 17 -15.49 15.76 8.76
CA ALA A 17 -14.26 15.50 9.50
C ALA A 17 -14.49 15.49 11.01
N ASP A 18 -15.31 16.38 11.53
CA ASP A 18 -15.64 16.42 12.95
C ASP A 18 -16.55 15.25 13.37
N GLU A 19 -17.50 14.85 12.55
CA GLU A 19 -18.29 13.63 12.77
C GLU A 19 -17.41 12.39 12.82
N ILE A 20 -16.46 12.24 11.88
CA ILE A 20 -15.47 11.16 11.90
C ILE A 20 -14.63 11.23 13.16
N TRP A 21 -14.21 12.42 13.56
CA TRP A 21 -13.42 12.63 14.79
C TRP A 21 -14.13 12.08 16.02
N GLN A 22 -15.45 12.29 16.14
CA GLN A 22 -16.26 11.78 17.25
C GLN A 22 -16.32 10.26 17.31
N THR A 23 -16.12 9.57 16.18
CA THR A 23 -16.16 8.10 16.11
C THR A 23 -14.81 7.42 16.35
N ILE A 24 -13.71 8.18 16.36
CA ILE A 24 -12.37 7.62 16.59
C ILE A 24 -12.27 7.10 18.03
N PRO A 25 -11.89 5.84 18.26
CA PRO A 25 -11.75 5.30 19.60
C PRO A 25 -10.55 5.92 20.32
N GLY A 26 -10.64 5.92 21.66
CA GLY A 26 -9.57 6.40 22.54
C GLY A 26 -9.77 7.84 23.01
N SER A 27 -8.77 8.36 23.71
CA SER A 27 -8.77 9.73 24.23
C SER A 27 -8.54 10.73 23.09
N ARG A 28 -9.37 11.75 23.02
CA ARG A 28 -9.31 12.82 22.04
C ARG A 28 -9.96 14.08 22.59
N GLU A 29 -9.68 15.19 21.95
CA GLU A 29 -10.34 16.46 22.16
C GLU A 29 -11.81 16.37 21.71
N GLU A 30 -12.66 17.25 22.21
CA GLU A 30 -14.10 17.28 21.91
C GLU A 30 -14.38 17.50 20.43
N SER A 31 -13.52 18.23 19.73
CA SER A 31 -13.63 18.48 18.29
C SER A 31 -12.27 18.43 17.60
N VAL A 32 -12.24 18.05 16.32
CA VAL A 32 -11.03 18.08 15.48
C VAL A 32 -10.43 19.48 15.43
N PHE A 33 -11.25 20.53 15.53
CA PHE A 33 -10.79 21.92 15.49
C PHE A 33 -10.15 22.41 16.79
N LEU A 34 -10.31 21.67 17.89
CA LEU A 34 -9.69 21.95 19.17
C LEU A 34 -8.34 21.24 19.36
N SER A 35 -8.02 20.32 18.45
CA SER A 35 -6.76 19.58 18.50
C SER A 35 -5.71 20.17 17.56
N ASN A 36 -4.44 19.94 17.85
CA ASN A 36 -3.33 20.41 17.03
C ASN A 36 -2.81 19.26 16.14
N ILE A 37 -2.66 19.52 14.86
CA ILE A 37 -2.13 18.52 13.91
C ILE A 37 -0.72 18.07 14.30
N ALA A 38 0.09 18.94 14.89
CA ALA A 38 1.44 18.58 15.35
C ALA A 38 1.43 17.47 16.40
N ASP A 39 0.40 17.40 17.25
CA ASP A 39 0.28 16.37 18.30
C ASP A 39 -0.14 15.01 17.71
N VAL A 40 -0.62 15.00 16.47
CA VAL A 40 -1.08 13.80 15.77
C VAL A 40 -0.02 13.26 14.82
N ILE A 41 0.90 14.13 14.37
CA ILE A 41 2.06 13.72 13.59
C ILE A 41 3.06 13.12 14.58
N THR A 42 2.98 11.82 14.75
CA THR A 42 3.96 11.06 15.52
C THR A 42 5.07 10.60 14.58
N ASP A 43 6.30 10.60 15.06
CA ASP A 43 7.38 9.89 14.41
C ASP A 43 7.01 8.40 14.38
N TYR A 44 6.67 7.91 13.21
CA TYR A 44 6.50 6.48 13.03
C TYR A 44 7.86 5.83 13.21
N PRO A 45 7.97 4.79 14.04
CA PRO A 45 9.21 4.04 14.10
C PRO A 45 9.56 3.58 12.70
N GLU A 46 10.78 3.86 12.26
CA GLU A 46 11.27 3.33 10.99
C GLU A 46 11.13 1.81 11.03
N VAL A 47 10.21 1.30 10.23
CA VAL A 47 10.09 -0.13 10.00
C VAL A 47 11.24 -0.50 9.08
N SER A 48 12.37 -0.85 9.68
CA SER A 48 13.65 -1.11 9.01
C SER A 48 13.62 -2.26 7.99
N THR A 49 12.51 -2.96 7.88
CA THR A 49 12.38 -4.14 7.02
C THR A 49 12.17 -3.77 5.55
N PHE A 50 11.60 -2.60 5.27
CA PHE A 50 11.28 -2.14 3.92
C PHE A 50 11.78 -0.71 3.74
N ASP A 51 13.00 -0.57 3.24
CA ASP A 51 13.62 0.72 2.91
C ASP A 51 13.18 1.23 1.52
N ASP A 52 13.58 2.45 1.19
CA ASP A 52 13.26 3.06 -0.11
C ASP A 52 13.81 2.24 -1.29
N ALA A 53 14.96 1.59 -1.13
CA ALA A 53 15.56 0.76 -2.16
C ALA A 53 14.69 -0.48 -2.44
N PHE A 54 14.15 -1.11 -1.39
CA PHE A 54 13.20 -2.20 -1.53
C PHE A 54 11.94 -1.78 -2.31
N TRP A 55 11.36 -0.64 -1.97
CA TRP A 55 10.17 -0.13 -2.67
C TRP A 55 10.44 0.17 -4.13
N GLN A 56 11.60 0.73 -4.47
CA GLN A 56 11.99 0.96 -5.86
C GLN A 56 12.16 -0.36 -6.64
N GLN A 57 12.75 -1.37 -6.03
CA GLN A 57 12.85 -2.70 -6.63
C GLN A 57 11.47 -3.33 -6.86
N LEU A 58 10.58 -3.24 -5.89
CA LEU A 58 9.20 -3.71 -6.02
C LEU A 58 8.45 -3.02 -7.16
N LEU A 59 8.60 -1.69 -7.29
CA LEU A 59 7.99 -0.92 -8.37
C LEU A 59 8.56 -1.30 -9.74
N ALA A 60 9.85 -1.60 -9.83
CA ALA A 60 10.48 -2.09 -11.05
C ALA A 60 9.89 -3.45 -11.47
N VAL A 61 9.79 -4.39 -10.53
CA VAL A 61 9.15 -5.70 -10.75
C VAL A 61 7.69 -5.50 -11.20
N LYS A 62 6.93 -4.66 -10.53
CA LYS A 62 5.54 -4.33 -10.89
C LYS A 62 5.44 -3.80 -12.32
N THR A 63 6.36 -2.96 -12.74
CA THR A 63 6.37 -2.41 -14.10
C THR A 63 6.55 -3.51 -15.15
N VAL A 64 7.45 -4.46 -14.91
CA VAL A 64 7.67 -5.60 -15.80
C VAL A 64 6.44 -6.50 -15.84
N VAL A 65 5.88 -6.85 -14.69
CA VAL A 65 4.66 -7.67 -14.57
C VAL A 65 3.49 -7.01 -15.32
N ASN A 66 3.28 -5.72 -15.12
CA ASN A 66 2.21 -5.00 -15.80
C ASN A 66 2.38 -5.00 -17.32
N LYS A 67 3.61 -4.86 -17.82
CA LYS A 67 3.91 -4.92 -19.24
C LYS A 67 3.52 -6.27 -19.85
N GLU A 68 3.88 -7.36 -19.17
CA GLU A 68 3.52 -8.71 -19.63
C GLU A 68 2.00 -8.96 -19.54
N LEU A 69 1.35 -8.51 -18.47
CA LEU A 69 -0.10 -8.59 -18.32
C LEU A 69 -0.83 -7.83 -19.44
N GLU A 70 -0.37 -6.65 -19.83
CA GLU A 70 -0.96 -5.89 -20.91
C GLU A 70 -0.75 -6.57 -22.27
N ALA A 71 0.41 -7.19 -22.50
CA ALA A 71 0.65 -7.99 -23.70
C ALA A 71 -0.33 -9.20 -23.78
N LYS A 72 -0.52 -9.90 -22.68
CA LYS A 72 -1.48 -11.02 -22.58
C LYS A 72 -2.93 -10.56 -22.69
N ARG A 73 -3.26 -9.39 -22.17
CA ARG A 73 -4.58 -8.78 -22.33
C ARG A 73 -4.85 -8.41 -23.79
N ALA A 74 -3.87 -7.83 -24.49
CA ALA A 74 -3.98 -7.53 -25.91
C ALA A 74 -4.18 -8.80 -26.75
N ALA A 75 -3.55 -9.90 -26.38
CA ALA A 75 -3.75 -11.21 -26.99
C ALA A 75 -5.09 -11.90 -26.59
N LYS A 76 -5.88 -11.28 -25.68
CA LYS A 76 -7.14 -11.80 -25.13
C LYS A 76 -6.98 -13.11 -24.33
N GLU A 77 -5.77 -13.39 -23.85
CA GLU A 77 -5.49 -14.56 -23.00
C GLU A 77 -5.91 -14.33 -21.56
N VAL A 78 -5.84 -13.07 -21.09
CA VAL A 78 -6.22 -12.64 -19.73
C VAL A 78 -7.23 -11.52 -19.83
N GLY A 79 -8.34 -11.62 -19.09
CA GLY A 79 -9.37 -10.58 -19.04
C GLY A 79 -9.03 -9.46 -18.08
N ALA A 80 -8.85 -9.78 -16.80
CA ALA A 80 -8.51 -8.85 -15.74
C ALA A 80 -7.23 -9.30 -15.01
N SER A 81 -6.47 -8.36 -14.48
CA SER A 81 -5.25 -8.66 -13.72
C SER A 81 -5.50 -9.59 -12.54
N LEU A 82 -6.65 -9.43 -11.87
CA LEU A 82 -7.06 -10.27 -10.73
C LEU A 82 -7.40 -11.73 -11.11
N SER A 83 -7.51 -12.05 -12.39
CA SER A 83 -7.67 -13.44 -12.88
C SER A 83 -6.35 -14.06 -13.33
N ALA A 84 -5.24 -13.32 -13.26
CA ALA A 84 -3.93 -13.78 -13.67
C ALA A 84 -3.14 -14.38 -12.52
N GLU A 85 -2.40 -15.44 -12.78
CA GLU A 85 -1.35 -15.96 -11.92
C GLU A 85 0.01 -15.60 -12.53
N VAL A 86 0.97 -15.22 -11.69
CA VAL A 86 2.27 -14.73 -12.12
C VAL A 86 3.38 -15.50 -11.42
N ASP A 87 4.30 -16.04 -12.19
CA ASP A 87 5.56 -16.61 -11.72
C ASP A 87 6.69 -15.63 -11.99
N VAL A 88 7.35 -15.18 -10.94
CA VAL A 88 8.47 -14.23 -11.00
C VAL A 88 9.78 -14.99 -10.80
N TYR A 89 10.62 -14.97 -11.81
CA TYR A 89 11.98 -15.53 -11.75
C TYR A 89 12.97 -14.38 -11.58
N CYS A 90 13.76 -14.42 -10.53
CA CYS A 90 14.70 -13.36 -10.20
C CYS A 90 15.92 -13.90 -9.42
N GLU A 91 16.93 -13.07 -9.28
CA GLU A 91 18.12 -13.42 -8.50
C GLU A 91 17.77 -13.68 -7.02
N ASP A 92 18.54 -14.57 -6.39
CA ASP A 92 18.34 -15.02 -4.99
C ASP A 92 18.16 -13.88 -3.99
N ALA A 93 18.88 -12.77 -4.15
CA ALA A 93 18.78 -11.62 -3.26
C ALA A 93 17.41 -10.95 -3.38
N LEU A 94 16.95 -10.73 -4.61
CA LEU A 94 15.64 -10.14 -4.89
C LEU A 94 14.50 -11.11 -4.53
N ALA A 95 14.67 -12.40 -4.81
CA ALA A 95 13.72 -13.44 -4.43
C ALA A 95 13.47 -13.48 -2.92
N LYS A 96 14.51 -13.38 -2.10
CA LYS A 96 14.39 -13.30 -0.64
C LYS A 96 13.67 -12.04 -0.18
N SER A 97 13.98 -10.89 -0.78
CA SER A 97 13.33 -9.63 -0.47
C SER A 97 11.84 -9.65 -0.82
N LEU A 98 11.48 -10.19 -1.98
CA LEU A 98 10.08 -10.35 -2.38
C LEU A 98 9.34 -11.40 -1.54
N ALA A 99 10.00 -12.50 -1.19
CA ALA A 99 9.44 -13.54 -0.32
C ALA A 99 9.12 -13.01 1.09
N SER A 100 9.79 -11.96 1.55
CA SER A 100 9.49 -11.33 2.85
C SER A 100 8.11 -10.67 2.91
N LEU A 101 7.52 -10.34 1.76
CA LEU A 101 6.13 -9.89 1.66
C LEU A 101 5.10 -11.03 1.72
N GLU A 102 5.54 -12.28 1.59
CA GLU A 102 4.69 -13.47 1.62
C GLU A 102 3.41 -13.30 0.76
N SER A 103 2.25 -13.48 1.39
CA SER A 103 0.94 -13.36 0.73
C SER A 103 0.59 -11.95 0.29
N GLU A 104 1.27 -10.92 0.80
CA GLU A 104 0.98 -9.51 0.47
C GLU A 104 1.48 -9.12 -0.93
N LEU A 105 2.44 -9.86 -1.48
CA LEU A 105 3.01 -9.59 -2.81
C LEU A 105 1.94 -9.59 -3.91
N LYS A 106 0.97 -10.48 -3.84
CA LYS A 106 -0.16 -10.53 -4.79
C LYS A 106 -0.99 -9.25 -4.80
N PHE A 107 -1.15 -8.61 -3.64
CA PHE A 107 -1.86 -7.33 -3.52
C PHE A 107 -1.03 -6.17 -4.09
N ALA A 108 0.27 -6.18 -3.88
CA ALA A 108 1.18 -5.19 -4.46
C ALA A 108 1.19 -5.26 -6.00
N LEU A 109 1.15 -6.45 -6.57
CA LEU A 109 1.12 -6.69 -8.02
C LEU A 109 -0.30 -6.69 -8.62
N ILE A 110 -1.34 -6.72 -7.78
CA ILE A 110 -2.76 -6.72 -8.19
C ILE A 110 -3.08 -7.93 -9.08
N VAL A 111 -2.71 -9.11 -8.61
CA VAL A 111 -2.96 -10.40 -9.29
C VAL A 111 -3.57 -11.41 -8.32
N SER A 112 -4.09 -12.53 -8.84
CA SER A 112 -4.71 -13.56 -8.01
C SER A 112 -3.69 -14.37 -7.21
N ARG A 113 -2.56 -14.66 -7.82
CA ARG A 113 -1.48 -15.45 -7.24
C ARG A 113 -0.13 -15.01 -7.76
N VAL A 114 0.87 -15.06 -6.88
CA VAL A 114 2.27 -14.85 -7.23
C VAL A 114 3.10 -16.00 -6.67
N ALA A 115 3.97 -16.58 -7.46
CA ALA A 115 5.04 -17.46 -7.02
C ALA A 115 6.38 -16.80 -7.38
N VAL A 116 7.30 -16.81 -6.43
CA VAL A 116 8.66 -16.26 -6.62
C VAL A 116 9.64 -17.43 -6.69
N HIS A 117 10.42 -17.45 -7.73
CA HIS A 117 11.43 -18.48 -8.00
C HIS A 117 12.81 -17.82 -8.09
N PRO A 118 13.83 -18.40 -7.44
CA PRO A 118 15.20 -17.95 -7.58
C PRO A 118 15.79 -18.30 -8.94
#